data_3ed14ebc498653006438d56d48df74cf
#
_entry.id   3ed14ebc498653006438d56d48df74cf
#
_cell.length_a   1.000
_cell.length_b   1.000
_cell.length_c   1.000
_cell.angle_alpha   90.00
_cell.angle_beta   90.00
_cell.angle_gamma   90.00
#
_symmetry.space_group_name_H-M   'P 1'
#
loop_
_entity.id
_entity.type
_entity.pdbx_description
1 polymer ?
#
loop_
_entity_poly.entity_id
_entity_poly.type
_entity_poly.pdbx_seq_one_letter_code
_entity_poly.pdbx_strand_id
1 'polypeptide(L)'
;MMLGCRLSALRTWAYRRTRRTLKTVKARFATKRAQNAHATHLPVLIGVAQLIRPQRAIEFGCGRYSTLAFLDRTCFPDLEQLDSYETDLEWRDRVAEAIGDDPRVSLRLVEKPMSAAVGSIAFAYYDIVFIDDSHSSAERAATIAEVARHCAPANVVIIHDYEIGAYRDASNPFRNRFCFTALNPNTGVVWNEAPIHRSELRRLNRLIRKHSRHLDPADISSWARVLRDPRD
;
A
#
# COMPACT_ATOMS: atom_id res chain seq x y z
N MET A 1 30.51 -7.10 -58.08
CA MET A 1 29.62 -6.09 -57.49
C MET A 1 28.35 -6.72 -56.91
N MET A 2 28.46 -7.82 -56.08
CA MET A 2 27.29 -8.53 -55.52
C MET A 2 27.42 -8.93 -54.01
N LEU A 3 28.35 -8.35 -53.25
CA LEU A 3 28.50 -8.68 -51.81
C LEU A 3 27.87 -7.64 -50.85
N GLY A 4 27.50 -6.47 -51.36
CA GLY A 4 26.93 -5.39 -50.49
C GLY A 4 25.46 -5.56 -50.07
N CYS A 5 24.65 -6.29 -50.86
CA CYS A 5 23.21 -6.37 -50.66
C CYS A 5 22.80 -7.39 -49.57
N ARG A 6 23.63 -8.42 -49.30
CA ARG A 6 23.31 -9.45 -48.29
C ARG A 6 23.53 -9.01 -46.83
N LEU A 7 24.49 -8.10 -46.62
CA LEU A 7 24.78 -7.61 -45.26
C LEU A 7 23.73 -6.60 -44.72
N SER A 8 23.05 -5.84 -45.59
CA SER A 8 22.00 -4.90 -45.20
C SER A 8 20.71 -5.66 -44.80
N ALA A 9 20.39 -6.77 -45.51
CA ALA A 9 19.22 -7.58 -45.19
C ALA A 9 19.36 -8.32 -43.84
N LEU A 10 20.56 -8.80 -43.51
CA LEU A 10 20.84 -9.49 -42.23
C LEU A 10 20.80 -8.50 -41.04
N ARG A 11 21.31 -7.24 -41.20
CA ARG A 11 21.22 -6.21 -40.17
C ARG A 11 19.78 -5.78 -39.93
N THR A 12 18.95 -5.64 -40.96
CA THR A 12 17.53 -5.29 -40.84
C THR A 12 16.71 -6.39 -40.19
N TRP A 13 17.03 -7.67 -40.52
CA TRP A 13 16.36 -8.82 -39.92
C TRP A 13 16.70 -9.02 -38.44
N ALA A 14 17.97 -8.89 -38.08
CA ALA A 14 18.43 -8.93 -36.67
C ALA A 14 17.82 -7.80 -35.84
N TYR A 15 17.76 -6.57 -36.37
CA TYR A 15 17.16 -5.41 -35.71
C TYR A 15 15.64 -5.57 -35.52
N ARG A 16 14.92 -6.12 -36.50
CA ARG A 16 13.47 -6.40 -36.38
C ARG A 16 13.19 -7.51 -35.38
N ARG A 17 14.05 -8.52 -35.31
CA ARG A 17 13.89 -9.66 -34.36
C ARG A 17 14.16 -9.20 -32.92
N THR A 18 15.19 -8.42 -32.67
CA THR A 18 15.48 -7.85 -31.34
C THR A 18 14.40 -6.85 -30.88
N ARG A 19 13.88 -6.02 -31.78
CA ARG A 19 12.77 -5.11 -31.44
C ARG A 19 11.47 -5.86 -31.12
N ARG A 20 11.20 -6.97 -31.82
CA ARG A 20 10.01 -7.82 -31.56
C ARG A 20 10.16 -8.57 -30.24
N THR A 21 11.36 -9.07 -29.93
CA THR A 21 11.66 -9.72 -28.65
C THR A 21 11.60 -8.72 -27.49
N LEU A 22 12.14 -7.50 -27.66
CA LEU A 22 12.06 -6.45 -26.66
C LEU A 22 10.63 -5.94 -26.43
N LYS A 23 9.78 -5.86 -27.49
CA LYS A 23 8.37 -5.54 -27.33
C LYS A 23 7.61 -6.65 -26.60
N THR A 24 7.90 -7.91 -26.89
CA THR A 24 7.27 -9.09 -26.24
C THR A 24 7.74 -9.21 -24.78
N VAL A 25 9.00 -8.91 -24.49
CA VAL A 25 9.55 -8.87 -23.14
C VAL A 25 8.95 -7.69 -22.37
N LYS A 26 8.88 -6.46 -22.96
CA LYS A 26 8.19 -5.33 -22.33
C LYS A 26 6.69 -5.59 -22.10
N ALA A 27 6.00 -6.29 -23.02
CA ALA A 27 4.62 -6.67 -22.84
C ALA A 27 4.41 -7.75 -21.76
N ARG A 28 5.40 -8.63 -21.54
CA ARG A 28 5.39 -9.62 -20.44
C ARG A 28 5.73 -9.01 -19.07
N PHE A 29 6.45 -7.90 -19.05
CA PHE A 29 6.78 -7.14 -17.85
C PHE A 29 5.90 -5.89 -17.64
N ALA A 30 5.00 -5.57 -18.59
CA ALA A 30 3.90 -4.65 -18.30
C ALA A 30 3.04 -5.34 -17.24
N THR A 31 3.23 -4.97 -15.98
CA THR A 31 2.32 -5.30 -14.90
C THR A 31 0.91 -5.02 -15.43
N LYS A 32 0.06 -6.03 -15.45
CA LYS A 32 -1.35 -5.88 -15.76
C LYS A 32 -1.83 -4.72 -14.89
N ARG A 33 -2.24 -3.60 -15.50
CA ARG A 33 -2.72 -2.43 -14.75
C ARG A 33 -3.78 -2.95 -13.81
N ALA A 34 -3.62 -2.76 -12.51
CA ALA A 34 -4.57 -3.24 -11.54
C ALA A 34 -5.96 -2.75 -11.96
N GLN A 35 -6.94 -3.65 -12.01
CA GLN A 35 -8.30 -3.30 -12.41
C GLN A 35 -8.91 -2.28 -11.43
N ASN A 36 -8.40 -2.24 -10.20
CA ASN A 36 -8.80 -1.31 -9.17
C ASN A 36 -7.57 -0.67 -8.49
N ALA A 37 -7.15 0.50 -9.01
CA ALA A 37 -6.00 1.23 -8.49
C ALA A 37 -6.17 1.67 -7.01
N HIS A 38 -7.42 1.90 -6.59
CA HIS A 38 -7.73 2.32 -5.22
C HIS A 38 -7.62 1.20 -4.18
N ALA A 39 -7.43 -0.05 -4.60
CA ALA A 39 -7.34 -1.21 -3.70
C ALA A 39 -5.95 -1.86 -3.68
N THR A 40 -4.95 -1.29 -4.38
CA THR A 40 -3.62 -1.91 -4.52
C THR A 40 -2.83 -2.01 -3.22
N HIS A 41 -3.19 -1.22 -2.21
CA HIS A 41 -2.62 -1.29 -0.87
C HIS A 41 -3.12 -2.51 -0.06
N LEU A 42 -4.29 -3.06 -0.37
CA LEU A 42 -4.92 -4.11 0.45
C LEU A 42 -4.05 -5.36 0.66
N PRO A 43 -3.43 -5.96 -0.37
CA PRO A 43 -2.57 -7.12 -0.14
C PRO A 43 -1.39 -6.83 0.78
N VAL A 44 -0.86 -5.60 0.76
CA VAL A 44 0.22 -5.19 1.65
C VAL A 44 -0.30 -5.00 3.07
N LEU A 45 -1.42 -4.30 3.22
CA LEU A 45 -2.07 -4.03 4.50
C LEU A 45 -2.42 -5.35 5.22
N ILE A 46 -3.09 -6.29 4.51
CA ILE A 46 -3.44 -7.61 5.03
C ILE A 46 -2.18 -8.41 5.39
N GLY A 47 -1.18 -8.46 4.49
CA GLY A 47 0.03 -9.22 4.72
C GLY A 47 0.86 -8.69 5.89
N VAL A 48 0.96 -7.38 6.07
CA VAL A 48 1.62 -6.77 7.24
C VAL A 48 0.84 -7.09 8.51
N ALA A 49 -0.51 -7.02 8.48
CA ALA A 49 -1.34 -7.39 9.63
C ALA A 49 -1.12 -8.84 10.06
N GLN A 50 -0.94 -9.79 9.13
CA GLN A 50 -0.63 -11.19 9.48
C GLN A 50 0.77 -11.35 10.09
N LEU A 51 1.72 -10.47 9.76
CA LEU A 51 3.07 -10.50 10.35
C LEU A 51 3.13 -9.96 11.77
N ILE A 52 2.44 -8.84 12.05
CA ILE A 52 2.56 -8.12 13.33
C ILE A 52 1.38 -8.31 14.27
N ARG A 53 0.23 -8.81 13.79
CA ARG A 53 -0.99 -9.08 14.57
C ARG A 53 -1.45 -7.88 15.38
N PRO A 54 -1.77 -6.74 14.73
CA PRO A 54 -2.08 -5.50 15.41
C PRO A 54 -3.41 -5.60 16.18
N GLN A 55 -3.42 -5.02 17.38
CA GLN A 55 -4.64 -4.85 18.17
C GLN A 55 -5.29 -3.49 17.94
N ARG A 56 -4.49 -2.46 17.65
CA ARG A 56 -4.97 -1.09 17.47
C ARG A 56 -4.39 -0.47 16.22
N ALA A 57 -5.27 0.08 15.41
CA ALA A 57 -4.92 0.71 14.16
C ALA A 57 -5.42 2.16 14.11
N ILE A 58 -4.70 2.99 13.38
CA ILE A 58 -5.14 4.32 13.01
C ILE A 58 -5.05 4.46 11.50
N GLU A 59 -6.06 5.06 10.90
CA GLU A 59 -6.19 5.31 9.47
C GLU A 59 -6.41 6.79 9.20
N PHE A 60 -5.61 7.36 8.31
CA PHE A 60 -5.79 8.69 7.76
C PHE A 60 -6.31 8.58 6.34
N GLY A 61 -7.56 9.04 6.11
CA GLY A 61 -8.34 8.82 4.90
C GLY A 61 -9.13 7.52 4.99
N CYS A 62 -10.38 7.58 5.51
CA CYS A 62 -11.23 6.39 5.55
C CYS A 62 -11.60 5.94 4.13
N GLY A 63 -11.67 4.63 3.92
CA GLY A 63 -11.96 4.06 2.60
C GLY A 63 -12.80 2.80 2.65
N ARG A 64 -13.72 2.68 1.68
CA ARG A 64 -14.54 1.46 1.53
C ARG A 64 -13.72 0.18 1.33
N TYR A 65 -12.41 0.28 1.07
CA TYR A 65 -11.51 -0.87 0.95
C TYR A 65 -10.70 -1.08 2.22
N SER A 66 -9.94 -0.10 2.63
CA SER A 66 -9.04 -0.19 3.81
C SER A 66 -9.81 -0.33 5.10
N THR A 67 -10.81 0.53 5.36
CA THR A 67 -11.61 0.46 6.58
C THR A 67 -12.34 -0.89 6.70
N LEU A 68 -12.95 -1.39 5.59
CA LEU A 68 -13.59 -2.72 5.58
C LEU A 68 -12.57 -3.85 5.80
N ALA A 69 -11.36 -3.75 5.25
CA ALA A 69 -10.33 -4.75 5.48
C ALA A 69 -9.85 -4.78 6.94
N PHE A 70 -9.72 -3.63 7.59
CA PHE A 70 -9.42 -3.55 9.02
C PHE A 70 -10.49 -4.25 9.87
N LEU A 71 -11.76 -4.11 9.53
CA LEU A 71 -12.87 -4.70 10.26
C LEU A 71 -13.09 -6.19 9.96
N ASP A 72 -12.51 -6.72 8.88
CA ASP A 72 -12.57 -8.14 8.54
C ASP A 72 -11.66 -8.96 9.46
N ARG A 73 -12.27 -9.80 10.30
CA ARG A 73 -11.56 -10.69 11.24
C ARG A 73 -10.64 -11.71 10.56
N THR A 74 -10.84 -12.00 9.29
CA THR A 74 -9.93 -12.88 8.54
C THR A 74 -8.64 -12.16 8.15
N CYS A 75 -8.68 -10.84 8.01
CA CYS A 75 -7.54 -9.98 7.70
C CYS A 75 -6.84 -9.49 8.97
N PHE A 76 -7.61 -9.04 9.96
CA PHE A 76 -7.15 -8.47 11.21
C PHE A 76 -7.79 -9.20 12.40
N PRO A 77 -7.36 -10.44 12.69
CA PRO A 77 -8.04 -11.29 13.68
C PRO A 77 -8.01 -10.74 15.10
N ASP A 78 -6.96 -9.99 15.45
CA ASP A 78 -6.73 -9.47 16.79
C ASP A 78 -7.10 -7.99 16.95
N LEU A 79 -7.60 -7.33 15.89
CA LEU A 79 -7.91 -5.91 15.95
C LEU A 79 -9.09 -5.64 16.90
N GLU A 80 -8.82 -4.85 17.92
CA GLU A 80 -9.77 -4.40 18.95
C GLU A 80 -10.30 -3.01 18.67
N GLN A 81 -9.46 -2.14 18.04
CA GLN A 81 -9.81 -0.74 17.79
C GLN A 81 -9.21 -0.23 16.48
N LEU A 82 -10.03 0.52 15.75
CA LEU A 82 -9.67 1.34 14.59
C LEU A 82 -10.15 2.78 14.82
N ASP A 83 -9.22 3.73 14.89
CA ASP A 83 -9.55 5.14 14.77
C ASP A 83 -9.28 5.59 13.32
N SER A 84 -10.32 5.98 12.60
CA SER A 84 -10.23 6.38 11.20
C SER A 84 -10.60 7.86 11.05
N TYR A 85 -9.71 8.65 10.46
CA TYR A 85 -9.83 10.09 10.30
C TYR A 85 -10.13 10.46 8.87
N GLU A 86 -11.09 11.36 8.66
CA GLU A 86 -11.51 11.85 7.34
C GLU A 86 -11.74 13.36 7.38
N THR A 87 -11.51 14.04 6.25
CA THR A 87 -11.74 15.47 6.11
C THR A 87 -12.97 15.81 5.25
N ASP A 88 -13.51 14.83 4.53
CA ASP A 88 -14.69 14.93 3.71
C ASP A 88 -15.89 14.29 4.42
N LEU A 89 -16.85 15.12 4.82
CA LEU A 89 -18.05 14.67 5.55
C LEU A 89 -18.88 13.68 4.72
N GLU A 90 -19.10 13.99 3.44
CA GLU A 90 -19.93 13.15 2.57
C GLU A 90 -19.30 11.77 2.35
N TRP A 91 -17.97 11.75 2.17
CA TRP A 91 -17.22 10.50 2.02
C TRP A 91 -17.22 9.68 3.33
N ARG A 92 -16.98 10.33 4.48
CA ARG A 92 -17.06 9.68 5.79
C ARG A 92 -18.43 9.02 6.01
N ASP A 93 -19.53 9.72 5.68
CA ASP A 93 -20.87 9.20 5.88
C ASP A 93 -21.17 7.99 4.98
N ARG A 94 -20.69 7.99 3.73
CA ARG A 94 -20.76 6.82 2.84
C ARG A 94 -19.98 5.62 3.38
N VAL A 95 -18.82 5.85 4.00
CA VAL A 95 -18.04 4.77 4.63
C VAL A 95 -18.76 4.29 5.89
N ALA A 96 -19.31 5.18 6.70
CA ALA A 96 -20.10 4.83 7.88
C ALA A 96 -21.29 3.93 7.53
N GLU A 97 -22.03 4.25 6.46
CA GLU A 97 -23.12 3.40 5.96
C GLU A 97 -22.62 2.00 5.56
N ALA A 98 -21.45 1.92 4.92
CA ALA A 98 -20.91 0.66 4.43
C ALA A 98 -20.40 -0.26 5.55
N ILE A 99 -19.89 0.29 6.68
CA ILE A 99 -19.36 -0.50 7.80
C ILE A 99 -20.41 -0.83 8.86
N GLY A 100 -21.55 -0.08 8.90
CA GLY A 100 -22.58 -0.23 9.92
C GLY A 100 -22.09 0.09 11.33
N ASP A 101 -22.74 -0.50 12.32
CA ASP A 101 -22.45 -0.27 13.76
C ASP A 101 -21.39 -1.24 14.30
N ASP A 102 -20.17 -1.20 13.76
CA ASP A 102 -19.08 -2.00 14.32
C ASP A 102 -18.46 -1.25 15.52
N PRO A 103 -18.53 -1.82 16.76
CA PRO A 103 -18.07 -1.13 17.97
C PRO A 103 -16.55 -0.91 18.02
N ARG A 104 -15.78 -1.53 17.13
CA ARG A 104 -14.32 -1.39 17.07
C ARG A 104 -13.89 -0.14 16.34
N VAL A 105 -14.76 0.50 15.53
CA VAL A 105 -14.38 1.64 14.71
C VAL A 105 -14.88 2.96 15.27
N SER A 106 -14.02 3.97 15.24
CA SER A 106 -14.35 5.36 15.49
C SER A 106 -14.02 6.17 14.23
N LEU A 107 -15.05 6.55 13.47
CA LEU A 107 -14.90 7.45 12.32
C LEU A 107 -14.94 8.90 12.79
N ARG A 108 -13.83 9.62 12.60
CA ARG A 108 -13.66 11.00 13.06
C ARG A 108 -13.56 11.96 11.88
N LEU A 109 -14.47 12.94 11.84
CA LEU A 109 -14.32 14.05 10.92
C LEU A 109 -13.37 15.08 11.54
N VAL A 110 -12.37 15.51 10.78
CA VAL A 110 -11.42 16.53 11.16
C VAL A 110 -11.37 17.64 10.11
N GLU A 111 -11.00 18.85 10.56
CA GLU A 111 -10.81 19.97 9.63
C GLU A 111 -9.54 19.77 8.78
N LYS A 112 -9.55 20.28 7.55
CA LYS A 112 -8.37 20.33 6.69
C LYS A 112 -7.35 21.37 7.21
N PRO A 113 -6.05 21.07 7.06
CA PRO A 113 -5.48 19.84 6.51
C PRO A 113 -5.42 18.73 7.56
N MET A 114 -5.48 17.47 7.11
CA MET A 114 -5.36 16.28 7.96
C MET A 114 -4.11 16.33 8.87
N SER A 115 -3.00 16.83 8.34
CA SER A 115 -1.74 16.96 9.07
C SER A 115 -1.86 17.76 10.39
N ALA A 116 -2.82 18.69 10.49
CA ALA A 116 -3.05 19.48 11.72
C ALA A 116 -3.60 18.60 12.86
N ALA A 117 -4.34 17.55 12.57
CA ALA A 117 -4.87 16.64 13.58
C ALA A 117 -3.80 15.69 14.14
N VAL A 118 -2.74 15.40 13.38
CA VAL A 118 -1.72 14.40 13.72
C VAL A 118 -1.00 14.68 15.02
N GLY A 119 -0.65 15.94 15.29
CA GLY A 119 0.11 16.37 16.48
C GLY A 119 -0.60 16.10 17.82
N SER A 120 -1.92 15.91 17.81
CA SER A 120 -2.72 15.61 19.02
C SER A 120 -2.88 14.11 19.30
N ILE A 121 -2.34 13.24 18.46
CA ILE A 121 -2.55 11.80 18.53
C ILE A 121 -1.47 11.12 19.37
N ALA A 122 -1.90 10.28 20.30
CA ALA A 122 -1.01 9.44 21.11
C ALA A 122 -0.58 8.17 20.34
N PHE A 123 0.39 8.29 19.44
CA PHE A 123 0.82 7.19 18.57
C PHE A 123 1.31 5.94 19.31
N ALA A 124 1.81 6.06 20.54
CA ALA A 124 2.20 4.91 21.35
C ALA A 124 1.06 3.93 21.66
N TYR A 125 -0.19 4.36 21.42
CA TYR A 125 -1.39 3.55 21.60
C TYR A 125 -1.65 2.59 20.43
N TYR A 126 -1.08 2.85 19.25
CA TYR A 126 -1.35 2.11 18.02
C TYR A 126 -0.19 1.21 17.62
N ASP A 127 -0.51 0.09 16.95
CA ASP A 127 0.48 -0.82 16.37
C ASP A 127 0.76 -0.48 14.91
N ILE A 128 -0.30 -0.09 14.17
CA ILE A 128 -0.27 0.19 12.74
C ILE A 128 -0.89 1.55 12.43
N VAL A 129 -0.25 2.26 11.50
CA VAL A 129 -0.71 3.53 10.95
C VAL A 129 -0.87 3.36 9.44
N PHE A 130 -2.04 3.66 8.88
CA PHE A 130 -2.27 3.66 7.43
C PHE A 130 -2.54 5.08 6.94
N ILE A 131 -1.93 5.48 5.82
CA ILE A 131 -2.04 6.83 5.26
C ILE A 131 -2.48 6.75 3.80
N ASP A 132 -3.69 7.26 3.53
CA ASP A 132 -4.29 7.42 2.19
C ASP A 132 -5.28 8.60 2.16
N ASP A 133 -4.94 9.73 2.83
CA ASP A 133 -5.85 10.79 3.27
C ASP A 133 -6.24 11.83 2.23
N SER A 134 -5.46 12.08 1.21
CA SER A 134 -5.72 13.18 0.27
C SER A 134 -5.33 12.84 -1.16
N HIS A 135 -6.08 13.40 -2.13
CA HIS A 135 -5.68 13.39 -3.54
C HIS A 135 -4.58 14.42 -3.85
N SER A 136 -4.35 15.39 -2.97
CA SER A 136 -3.24 16.33 -3.06
C SER A 136 -1.96 15.69 -2.55
N SER A 137 -0.96 15.55 -3.43
CA SER A 137 0.33 14.98 -3.03
C SER A 137 1.06 15.83 -1.99
N ALA A 138 0.85 17.14 -1.97
CA ALA A 138 1.44 18.04 -0.98
C ALA A 138 0.80 17.86 0.40
N GLU A 139 -0.53 17.73 0.47
CA GLU A 139 -1.26 17.53 1.72
C GLU A 139 -0.90 16.17 2.33
N ARG A 140 -0.95 15.09 1.54
CA ARG A 140 -0.56 13.75 2.04
C ARG A 140 0.92 13.69 2.46
N ALA A 141 1.81 14.36 1.73
CA ALA A 141 3.21 14.47 2.15
C ALA A 141 3.35 15.19 3.50
N ALA A 142 2.54 16.22 3.76
CA ALA A 142 2.51 16.89 5.06
C ALA A 142 2.00 15.95 6.17
N THR A 143 0.95 15.17 5.93
CA THR A 143 0.47 14.14 6.87
C THR A 143 1.56 13.11 7.17
N ILE A 144 2.26 12.60 6.14
CA ILE A 144 3.37 11.64 6.30
C ILE A 144 4.50 12.25 7.16
N ALA A 145 4.87 13.52 6.91
CA ALA A 145 5.92 14.20 7.65
C ALA A 145 5.55 14.42 9.13
N GLU A 146 4.28 14.75 9.41
CA GLU A 146 3.78 14.86 10.78
C GLU A 146 3.77 13.50 11.48
N VAL A 147 3.26 12.46 10.84
CA VAL A 147 3.33 11.08 11.37
C VAL A 147 4.77 10.69 11.66
N ALA A 148 5.72 10.99 10.77
CA ALA A 148 7.14 10.67 10.98
C ALA A 148 7.75 11.38 12.21
N ARG A 149 7.24 12.56 12.58
CA ARG A 149 7.67 13.30 13.78
C ARG A 149 7.07 12.76 15.08
N HIS A 150 5.86 12.24 15.03
CA HIS A 150 5.07 11.90 16.22
C HIS A 150 4.89 10.40 16.45
N CYS A 151 5.11 9.54 15.42
CA CYS A 151 4.93 8.10 15.58
C CYS A 151 5.87 7.52 16.64
N ALA A 152 5.36 6.54 17.38
CA ALA A 152 6.18 5.78 18.32
C ALA A 152 7.18 4.87 17.59
N PRO A 153 8.34 4.54 18.22
CA PRO A 153 9.34 3.67 17.59
C PRO A 153 8.80 2.31 17.14
N ALA A 154 7.81 1.76 17.84
CA ALA A 154 7.21 0.47 17.56
C ALA A 154 6.13 0.48 16.47
N ASN A 155 5.69 1.66 15.99
CA ASN A 155 4.67 1.73 14.96
C ASN A 155 5.17 1.20 13.61
N VAL A 156 4.30 0.49 12.90
CA VAL A 156 4.44 0.21 11.48
C VAL A 156 3.56 1.17 10.70
N VAL A 157 4.14 1.96 9.81
CA VAL A 157 3.42 2.93 8.99
C VAL A 157 3.33 2.42 7.56
N ILE A 158 2.12 2.36 7.01
CA ILE A 158 1.83 1.94 5.63
C ILE A 158 1.34 3.16 4.86
N ILE A 159 1.93 3.41 3.70
CA ILE A 159 1.67 4.59 2.87
C ILE A 159 1.25 4.13 1.48
N HIS A 160 0.06 4.52 1.03
CA HIS A 160 -0.38 4.28 -0.34
C HIS A 160 0.28 5.26 -1.33
N ASP A 161 0.28 4.93 -2.64
CA ASP A 161 0.90 5.72 -3.73
C ASP A 161 2.40 6.03 -3.52
N TYR A 162 3.13 5.10 -2.91
CA TYR A 162 4.52 5.32 -2.46
C TYR A 162 5.54 5.50 -3.60
N GLU A 163 5.15 5.40 -4.86
CA GLU A 163 5.96 5.82 -6.01
C GLU A 163 6.11 7.34 -6.10
N ILE A 164 5.25 8.13 -5.45
CA ILE A 164 5.30 9.59 -5.44
C ILE A 164 6.53 10.05 -4.66
N GLY A 165 7.39 10.86 -5.30
CA GLY A 165 8.66 11.33 -4.73
C GLY A 165 8.47 12.04 -3.39
N ALA A 166 7.50 12.95 -3.30
CA ALA A 166 7.20 13.71 -2.08
C ALA A 166 6.88 12.81 -0.87
N TYR A 167 6.22 11.64 -1.07
CA TYR A 167 5.92 10.72 0.02
C TYR A 167 7.16 10.00 0.53
N ARG A 168 8.05 9.61 -0.40
CA ARG A 168 9.34 9.03 -0.04
C ARG A 168 10.21 10.01 0.73
N ASP A 169 10.22 11.28 0.30
CA ASP A 169 10.99 12.35 0.94
C ASP A 169 10.43 12.66 2.34
N ALA A 170 9.12 12.77 2.49
CA ALA A 170 8.44 12.97 3.77
C ALA A 170 8.69 11.81 4.75
N SER A 171 8.88 10.59 4.24
CA SER A 171 9.17 9.39 5.05
C SER A 171 10.67 9.18 5.36
N ASN A 172 11.56 10.10 4.94
CA ASN A 172 13.01 9.98 5.19
C ASN A 172 13.42 9.86 6.68
N PRO A 173 12.70 10.45 7.66
CA PRO A 173 13.05 10.28 9.07
C PRO A 173 12.96 8.83 9.59
N PHE A 174 12.20 7.94 8.93
CA PHE A 174 12.14 6.54 9.35
C PHE A 174 13.45 5.80 9.04
N ARG A 175 13.94 5.01 9.99
CA ARG A 175 15.17 4.22 9.86
C ARG A 175 15.06 3.13 8.78
N ASN A 176 13.88 2.54 8.66
CA ASN A 176 13.61 1.44 7.75
C ASN A 176 12.49 1.80 6.79
N ARG A 177 12.68 1.44 5.52
CA ARG A 177 11.68 1.68 4.46
C ARG A 177 11.71 0.54 3.47
N PHE A 178 10.53 0.08 3.05
CA PHE A 178 10.36 -0.96 2.04
C PHE A 178 9.23 -0.57 1.08
N CYS A 179 9.49 -0.60 -0.22
CA CYS A 179 8.49 -0.32 -1.25
C CYS A 179 8.01 -1.62 -1.88
N PHE A 180 6.71 -1.86 -1.82
CA PHE A 180 6.05 -2.96 -2.51
C PHE A 180 5.72 -2.54 -3.94
N THR A 181 6.36 -3.20 -4.90
CA THR A 181 6.24 -2.91 -6.33
C THR A 181 5.50 -3.99 -7.10
N ALA A 182 4.79 -4.87 -6.39
CA ALA A 182 4.02 -5.96 -7.00
C ALA A 182 2.75 -5.45 -7.68
N LEU A 183 2.18 -4.36 -7.19
CA LEU A 183 0.99 -3.68 -7.70
C LEU A 183 1.32 -2.20 -7.96
N ASN A 184 0.50 -1.53 -8.77
CA ASN A 184 0.65 -0.13 -9.09
C ASN A 184 -0.75 0.54 -9.00
N PRO A 185 -0.94 1.55 -8.15
CA PRO A 185 0.06 2.25 -7.31
C PRO A 185 0.82 1.36 -6.33
N ASN A 186 2.07 1.79 -6.00
CA ASN A 186 2.91 1.09 -5.04
C ASN A 186 2.48 1.38 -3.59
N THR A 187 2.84 0.50 -2.67
CA THR A 187 2.62 0.74 -1.24
C THR A 187 3.95 0.70 -0.49
N GLY A 188 4.19 1.70 0.34
CA GLY A 188 5.35 1.78 1.23
C GLY A 188 5.03 1.22 2.61
N VAL A 189 6.01 0.56 3.23
CA VAL A 189 6.01 0.21 4.65
C VAL A 189 7.27 0.81 5.27
N VAL A 190 7.08 1.64 6.30
CA VAL A 190 8.18 2.33 6.98
C VAL A 190 8.07 2.13 8.49
N TRP A 191 9.21 2.04 9.18
CA TRP A 191 9.25 1.77 10.62
C TRP A 191 10.60 2.15 11.23
N ASN A 192 10.66 2.25 12.55
CA ASN A 192 11.90 2.45 13.30
C ASN A 192 12.34 1.15 14.01
N GLU A 193 11.61 0.71 15.02
CA GLU A 193 11.96 -0.41 15.91
C GLU A 193 10.85 -1.47 16.00
N ALA A 194 9.84 -1.41 15.10
CA ALA A 194 8.75 -2.37 15.08
C ALA A 194 9.25 -3.81 14.85
N PRO A 195 8.52 -4.83 15.35
CA PRO A 195 8.88 -6.24 15.25
C PRO A 195 8.60 -6.80 13.86
N ILE A 196 9.12 -6.14 12.82
CA ILE A 196 9.00 -6.54 11.42
C ILE A 196 10.37 -6.50 10.74
N HIS A 197 10.72 -7.57 10.04
CA HIS A 197 12.01 -7.68 9.39
C HIS A 197 11.92 -7.49 7.88
N ARG A 198 12.92 -6.84 7.29
CA ARG A 198 12.99 -6.60 5.84
C ARG A 198 12.94 -7.90 5.02
N SER A 199 13.43 -9.00 5.55
CA SER A 199 13.35 -10.33 4.92
C SER A 199 11.90 -10.82 4.78
N GLU A 200 11.07 -10.59 5.79
CA GLU A 200 9.64 -10.93 5.77
C GLU A 200 8.90 -10.10 4.72
N LEU A 201 9.16 -8.78 4.67
CA LEU A 201 8.57 -7.91 3.64
C LEU A 201 9.00 -8.29 2.22
N ARG A 202 10.26 -8.72 2.02
CA ARG A 202 10.70 -9.24 0.71
C ARG A 202 9.95 -10.52 0.33
N ARG A 203 9.71 -11.40 1.27
CA ARG A 203 8.95 -12.63 1.07
C ARG A 203 7.50 -12.30 0.74
N LEU A 204 6.87 -11.42 1.54
CA LEU A 204 5.52 -10.94 1.30
C LEU A 204 5.38 -10.30 -0.09
N ASN A 205 6.32 -9.46 -0.53
CA ASN A 205 6.29 -8.85 -1.86
C ASN A 205 6.39 -9.89 -2.99
N ARG A 206 7.16 -10.97 -2.81
CA ARG A 206 7.20 -12.08 -3.78
C ARG A 206 5.87 -12.83 -3.83
N LEU A 207 5.26 -13.07 -2.69
CA LEU A 207 3.96 -13.73 -2.58
C LEU A 207 2.86 -12.91 -3.24
N ILE A 208 2.78 -11.61 -2.94
CA ILE A 208 1.85 -10.69 -3.58
C ILE A 208 2.07 -10.68 -5.09
N ARG A 209 3.31 -10.57 -5.57
CA ARG A 209 3.63 -10.60 -7.01
C ARG A 209 3.21 -11.90 -7.70
N LYS A 210 3.34 -13.03 -7.03
CA LYS A 210 2.91 -14.32 -7.54
C LYS A 210 1.41 -14.35 -7.78
N HIS A 211 0.63 -13.86 -6.81
CA HIS A 211 -0.82 -13.95 -6.80
C HIS A 211 -1.54 -12.78 -7.50
N SER A 212 -0.92 -11.60 -7.60
CA SER A 212 -1.49 -10.42 -8.29
C SER A 212 -1.75 -10.62 -9.79
N ARG A 213 -1.25 -11.72 -10.37
CA ARG A 213 -1.54 -12.10 -11.76
C ARG A 213 -2.95 -12.65 -11.93
N HIS A 214 -3.57 -13.13 -10.85
CA HIS A 214 -4.82 -13.87 -10.88
C HIS A 214 -5.87 -13.30 -9.90
N LEU A 215 -5.45 -12.59 -8.86
CA LEU A 215 -6.34 -12.00 -7.86
C LEU A 215 -6.52 -10.50 -8.12
N ASP A 216 -7.77 -10.04 -7.99
CA ASP A 216 -8.07 -8.62 -7.93
C ASP A 216 -7.55 -8.06 -6.59
N PRO A 217 -6.86 -6.90 -6.57
CA PRO A 217 -6.47 -6.26 -5.32
C PRO A 217 -7.62 -6.03 -4.34
N ALA A 218 -8.84 -5.80 -4.83
CA ALA A 218 -10.04 -5.57 -4.02
C ALA A 218 -10.67 -6.86 -3.44
N ASP A 219 -10.22 -8.04 -3.83
CA ASP A 219 -10.74 -9.31 -3.30
C ASP A 219 -10.12 -9.64 -1.94
N ILE A 220 -10.64 -8.98 -0.90
CA ILE A 220 -10.17 -9.11 0.49
C ILE A 220 -10.12 -10.56 0.93
N SER A 221 -11.18 -11.34 0.68
CA SER A 221 -11.30 -12.73 1.13
C SER A 221 -10.24 -13.65 0.52
N SER A 222 -9.96 -13.49 -0.78
CA SER A 222 -8.93 -14.27 -1.45
C SER A 222 -7.53 -13.89 -0.97
N TRP A 223 -7.26 -12.59 -0.74
CA TRP A 223 -5.99 -12.14 -0.19
C TRP A 223 -5.80 -12.60 1.26
N ALA A 224 -6.82 -12.52 2.11
CA ALA A 224 -6.76 -13.04 3.47
C ALA A 224 -6.39 -14.53 3.51
N ARG A 225 -6.95 -15.33 2.59
CA ARG A 225 -6.65 -16.76 2.47
C ARG A 225 -5.20 -17.02 2.05
N VAL A 226 -4.71 -16.29 1.04
CA VAL A 226 -3.35 -16.45 0.48
C VAL A 226 -2.29 -15.97 1.45
N LEU A 227 -2.58 -14.93 2.23
CA LEU A 227 -1.63 -14.26 3.12
C LEU A 227 -1.76 -14.67 4.59
N ARG A 228 -2.57 -15.70 4.90
CA ARG A 228 -2.83 -16.14 6.29
C ARG A 228 -1.55 -16.50 7.06
N ASP A 229 -0.57 -17.03 6.37
CA ASP A 229 0.77 -17.25 6.93
C ASP A 229 1.84 -16.83 5.91
N PRO A 230 2.21 -15.55 5.87
CA PRO A 230 3.23 -15.07 4.94
C PRO A 230 4.65 -15.52 5.33
N ARG A 231 4.82 -16.27 6.43
CA ARG A 231 6.10 -16.86 6.87
C ARG A 231 6.34 -18.24 6.25
N ASP A 232 5.32 -18.94 5.79
CA ASP A 232 5.42 -20.17 5.00
C ASP A 232 5.74 -19.87 3.52
#